data_0d662844d85981ea8ea3d81863578e25
#
_entry.id   0d662844d85981ea8ea3d81863578e25
#
_cell.length_a   1.000
_cell.length_b   1.000
_cell.length_c   1.000
_cell.angle_alpha   90.00
_cell.angle_beta   90.00
_cell.angle_gamma   90.00
#
_symmetry.space_group_name_H-M   'P 1'
#
loop_
_entity.id
_entity.type
_entity.pdbx_description
1 polymer ?
#
loop_
_entity_poly.entity_id
_entity_poly.type
_entity_poly.pdbx_seq_one_letter_code
_entity_poly.pdbx_strand_id
1 'polypeptide(L)'
;MRKINFAFPLIFLLILSGCSSDDNNGPIEEDNPLIIARTTIPDVMFERALIELNLDDVEDGSVLTSSIENIADLIIEDKGITNLSGIEDFTSLVGLWARDNMLATLNVSKNSNLKFVVAPNNLLTVLNVSNLSMLERIEVENNGLTQLNISANTALQQLSLANNSLLAIDISNILNLIQLNTFSIENNPLDCIQVNAEQFNNIPSQWTKDETDTYALECN
;
A
#
# COMPACT_ATOMS: atom_id res chain seq x y z
N MET A 1 34.74 16.07 19.80
CA MET A 1 35.30 14.85 19.21
C MET A 1 35.54 13.83 20.32
N ARG A 2 34.67 12.88 20.49
CA ARG A 2 34.89 11.71 21.35
C ARG A 2 34.49 10.48 20.56
N LYS A 3 35.48 9.68 20.16
CA LYS A 3 35.27 8.38 19.50
C LYS A 3 34.88 7.37 20.59
N ILE A 4 33.74 6.73 20.44
CA ILE A 4 33.33 5.61 21.29
C ILE A 4 33.67 4.35 20.49
N ASN A 5 34.70 3.63 20.94
CA ASN A 5 35.05 2.29 20.46
C ASN A 5 34.14 1.28 21.16
N PHE A 6 33.29 0.57 20.40
CA PHE A 6 32.65 -0.65 20.88
C PHE A 6 33.59 -1.83 20.61
N ALA A 7 34.15 -2.39 21.66
CA ALA A 7 34.89 -3.65 21.60
C ALA A 7 33.89 -4.81 21.70
N PHE A 8 33.84 -5.65 20.68
CA PHE A 8 33.18 -6.95 20.73
C PHE A 8 33.99 -7.91 21.62
N PRO A 9 33.37 -8.64 22.56
CA PRO A 9 34.07 -9.69 23.28
C PRO A 9 34.18 -10.96 22.42
N LEU A 10 35.39 -11.32 22.10
CA LEU A 10 35.77 -12.61 21.49
C LEU A 10 35.48 -13.74 22.50
N ILE A 11 34.44 -14.52 22.25
CA ILE A 11 34.16 -15.73 23.06
C ILE A 11 35.12 -16.83 22.61
N PHE A 12 36.08 -17.15 23.48
CA PHE A 12 37.02 -18.24 23.29
C PHE A 12 36.34 -19.56 23.71
N LEU A 13 36.02 -20.42 22.75
CA LEU A 13 35.43 -21.70 22.98
C LEU A 13 36.54 -22.70 23.37
N LEU A 14 36.61 -23.11 24.63
CA LEU A 14 37.48 -24.19 25.12
C LEU A 14 36.89 -25.54 24.66
N ILE A 15 37.63 -26.21 23.77
CA ILE A 15 37.33 -27.58 23.39
C ILE A 15 37.97 -28.50 24.43
N LEU A 16 37.14 -29.11 25.29
CA LEU A 16 37.55 -30.23 26.11
C LEU A 16 37.32 -31.53 25.32
N SER A 17 38.41 -32.15 24.88
CA SER A 17 38.42 -33.50 24.33
C SER A 17 38.18 -34.54 25.43
N GLY A 18 36.97 -35.07 25.46
CA GLY A 18 36.64 -36.27 26.24
C GLY A 18 36.28 -37.38 25.26
N CYS A 19 37.15 -38.38 25.08
CA CYS A 19 36.82 -39.66 24.46
C CYS A 19 35.93 -40.43 25.41
N SER A 20 34.72 -40.75 25.00
CA SER A 20 33.94 -41.86 25.50
C SER A 20 33.17 -42.45 24.31
N SER A 21 33.47 -43.68 23.99
CA SER A 21 32.79 -44.48 23.00
C SER A 21 31.45 -44.95 23.57
N ASP A 22 30.35 -44.44 22.92
CA ASP A 22 29.06 -45.10 22.96
C ASP A 22 28.38 -44.88 21.59
N ASP A 23 28.20 -46.03 20.89
CA ASP A 23 27.48 -46.13 19.62
C ASP A 23 25.99 -45.82 19.83
N ASN A 24 25.61 -44.56 19.65
CA ASN A 24 24.23 -44.17 19.38
C ASN A 24 24.15 -43.41 18.06
N ASN A 25 23.95 -44.20 17.01
CA ASN A 25 23.65 -43.68 15.65
C ASN A 25 22.20 -43.16 15.62
N GLY A 26 21.92 -42.04 16.34
CA GLY A 26 20.73 -41.23 16.15
C GLY A 26 20.88 -40.43 14.88
N PRO A 27 19.80 -40.21 14.13
CA PRO A 27 19.88 -39.35 12.93
C PRO A 27 20.42 -37.98 13.35
N ILE A 28 21.49 -37.55 12.67
CA ILE A 28 22.00 -36.19 12.75
C ILE A 28 20.83 -35.35 12.28
N GLU A 29 20.18 -34.59 13.18
CA GLU A 29 19.30 -33.50 12.76
C GLU A 29 20.20 -32.56 11.96
N GLU A 30 20.03 -32.59 10.63
CA GLU A 30 20.63 -31.56 9.77
C GLU A 30 20.15 -30.21 10.31
N ASP A 31 21.09 -29.39 10.78
CA ASP A 31 20.89 -27.99 11.09
C ASP A 31 20.29 -27.35 9.82
N ASN A 32 18.97 -27.35 9.75
CA ASN A 32 18.26 -26.67 8.66
C ASN A 32 18.57 -25.17 8.83
N PRO A 33 19.36 -24.57 7.95
CA PRO A 33 19.68 -23.16 8.08
C PRO A 33 18.37 -22.38 8.15
N LEU A 34 18.20 -21.59 9.20
CA LEU A 34 17.05 -20.70 9.34
C LEU A 34 16.96 -19.87 8.06
N ILE A 35 15.99 -20.21 7.22
CA ILE A 35 15.73 -19.42 6.02
C ILE A 35 15.12 -18.10 6.50
N ILE A 36 15.94 -17.06 6.53
CA ILE A 36 15.50 -15.71 6.86
C ILE A 36 14.70 -15.20 5.65
N ALA A 37 13.40 -14.98 5.85
CA ALA A 37 12.52 -14.49 4.79
C ALA A 37 12.89 -13.05 4.41
N ARG A 38 13.05 -12.81 3.11
CA ARG A 38 13.31 -11.49 2.53
C ARG A 38 12.25 -11.17 1.48
N THR A 39 11.82 -9.93 1.47
CA THR A 39 10.91 -9.36 0.48
C THR A 39 11.74 -8.66 -0.59
N THR A 40 11.50 -8.97 -1.86
CA THR A 40 12.18 -8.31 -2.98
C THR A 40 11.64 -6.90 -3.19
N ILE A 41 12.53 -5.91 -3.25
CA ILE A 41 12.25 -4.49 -3.48
C ILE A 41 13.03 -4.05 -4.72
N PRO A 42 12.47 -4.19 -5.93
CA PRO A 42 13.22 -3.93 -7.17
C PRO A 42 13.41 -2.45 -7.49
N ASP A 43 12.63 -1.56 -6.88
CA ASP A 43 12.78 -0.11 -7.05
C ASP A 43 13.77 0.45 -6.02
N VAL A 44 14.90 0.92 -6.51
CA VAL A 44 16.00 1.45 -5.68
C VAL A 44 15.54 2.64 -4.83
N MET A 45 14.61 3.47 -5.34
CA MET A 45 14.11 4.62 -4.58
C MET A 45 13.16 4.19 -3.47
N PHE A 46 12.40 3.11 -3.69
CA PHE A 46 11.58 2.51 -2.64
C PHE A 46 12.46 1.90 -1.55
N GLU A 47 13.49 1.13 -1.92
CA GLU A 47 14.45 0.56 -0.96
C GLU A 47 15.15 1.66 -0.15
N ARG A 48 15.62 2.75 -0.78
CA ARG A 48 16.19 3.91 -0.07
C ARG A 48 15.23 4.54 0.91
N ALA A 49 13.94 4.64 0.54
CA ALA A 49 12.92 5.13 1.46
C ALA A 49 12.76 4.21 2.69
N LEU A 50 12.87 2.88 2.51
CA LEU A 50 12.86 1.93 3.62
C LEU A 50 14.09 2.06 4.51
N ILE A 51 15.28 2.32 3.93
CA ILE A 51 16.52 2.59 4.68
C ILE A 51 16.39 3.88 5.50
N GLU A 52 15.85 4.95 4.91
CA GLU A 52 15.59 6.21 5.62
C GLU A 52 14.62 6.05 6.80
N LEU A 53 13.67 5.12 6.69
CA LEU A 53 12.73 4.74 7.74
C LEU A 53 13.33 3.77 8.78
N ASN A 54 14.59 3.35 8.61
CA ASN A 54 15.28 2.34 9.41
C ASN A 54 14.59 0.96 9.40
N LEU A 55 13.93 0.63 8.28
CA LEU A 55 13.31 -0.68 8.02
C LEU A 55 14.26 -1.61 7.28
N ASP A 56 15.31 -1.05 6.68
CA ASP A 56 16.39 -1.75 5.98
C ASP A 56 17.74 -1.09 6.31
N ASP A 57 18.86 -1.76 6.00
CA ASP A 57 20.22 -1.27 6.31
C ASP A 57 21.14 -1.22 5.09
N VAL A 58 20.77 -1.85 3.97
CA VAL A 58 21.61 -1.95 2.78
C VAL A 58 20.77 -1.96 1.50
N GLU A 59 21.25 -1.27 0.47
CA GLU A 59 20.65 -1.22 -0.86
C GLU A 59 21.09 -2.47 -1.65
N ASP A 60 20.34 -3.59 -1.51
CA ASP A 60 20.62 -4.89 -2.12
C ASP A 60 19.45 -5.48 -2.93
N GLY A 61 18.36 -4.73 -3.10
CA GLY A 61 17.15 -5.13 -3.82
C GLY A 61 16.18 -5.96 -2.98
N SER A 62 16.37 -5.99 -1.65
CA SER A 62 15.50 -6.76 -0.76
C SER A 62 15.54 -6.26 0.68
N VAL A 63 14.48 -6.46 1.44
CA VAL A 63 14.38 -6.15 2.87
C VAL A 63 14.02 -7.38 3.67
N LEU A 64 14.41 -7.45 4.94
CA LEU A 64 13.93 -8.51 5.84
C LEU A 64 12.40 -8.38 5.98
N THR A 65 11.67 -9.47 5.67
CA THR A 65 10.19 -9.47 5.77
C THR A 65 9.73 -9.14 7.19
N SER A 66 10.45 -9.61 8.20
CA SER A 66 10.16 -9.32 9.62
C SER A 66 10.32 -7.85 10.01
N SER A 67 11.06 -7.04 9.21
CA SER A 67 11.20 -5.59 9.46
C SER A 67 9.97 -4.81 8.98
N ILE A 68 9.20 -5.35 8.02
CA ILE A 68 8.12 -4.63 7.33
C ILE A 68 6.73 -5.19 7.64
N GLU A 69 6.60 -6.46 7.99
CA GLU A 69 5.30 -7.13 8.16
C GLU A 69 4.40 -6.51 9.23
N ASN A 70 4.98 -5.84 10.24
CA ASN A 70 4.27 -5.22 11.36
C ASN A 70 4.09 -3.70 11.21
N ILE A 71 4.48 -3.13 10.08
CA ILE A 71 4.32 -1.70 9.81
C ILE A 71 2.85 -1.38 9.53
N ALA A 72 2.27 -0.49 10.35
CA ALA A 72 0.89 -0.05 10.18
C ALA A 72 0.78 1.15 9.23
N ASP A 73 1.74 2.07 9.26
CA ASP A 73 1.74 3.29 8.46
C ASP A 73 3.04 3.40 7.66
N LEU A 74 2.92 3.48 6.33
CA LEU A 74 4.06 3.66 5.43
C LEU A 74 3.97 5.04 4.77
N ILE A 75 4.90 5.93 5.13
CA ILE A 75 4.98 7.30 4.62
C ILE A 75 6.23 7.41 3.75
N ILE A 76 6.02 7.46 2.43
CA ILE A 76 7.06 7.45 1.40
C ILE A 76 6.79 8.54 0.34
N GLU A 77 6.44 9.73 0.81
CA GLU A 77 6.11 10.88 -0.04
C GLU A 77 7.39 11.52 -0.62
N ASP A 78 7.30 12.04 -1.87
CA ASP A 78 8.36 12.80 -2.55
C ASP A 78 9.71 12.06 -2.58
N LYS A 79 9.67 10.78 -2.96
CA LYS A 79 10.88 9.91 -3.03
C LYS A 79 11.30 9.56 -4.46
N GLY A 80 10.50 9.92 -5.47
CA GLY A 80 10.75 9.55 -6.87
C GLY A 80 10.56 8.06 -7.15
N ILE A 81 9.78 7.38 -6.35
CA ILE A 81 9.49 5.95 -6.47
C ILE A 81 8.64 5.69 -7.71
N THR A 82 9.02 4.68 -8.48
CA THR A 82 8.29 4.28 -9.70
C THR A 82 7.50 2.99 -9.52
N ASN A 83 7.86 2.16 -8.53
CA ASN A 83 7.28 0.84 -8.31
C ASN A 83 7.30 0.45 -6.83
N LEU A 84 6.16 0.00 -6.32
CA LEU A 84 6.00 -0.49 -4.94
C LEU A 84 5.90 -2.03 -4.86
N SER A 85 6.51 -2.78 -5.79
CA SER A 85 6.62 -4.25 -5.66
C SER A 85 7.27 -4.61 -4.33
N GLY A 86 6.70 -5.58 -3.61
CA GLY A 86 7.06 -5.92 -2.22
C GLY A 86 6.09 -5.31 -1.19
N ILE A 87 5.23 -4.36 -1.59
CA ILE A 87 4.21 -3.77 -0.69
C ILE A 87 3.25 -4.82 -0.14
N GLU A 88 3.04 -5.93 -0.87
CA GLU A 88 2.16 -7.03 -0.46
C GLU A 88 2.60 -7.72 0.83
N ASP A 89 3.88 -7.63 1.19
CA ASP A 89 4.44 -8.22 2.41
C ASP A 89 4.34 -7.30 3.65
N PHE A 90 3.86 -6.06 3.47
CA PHE A 90 3.46 -5.17 4.56
C PHE A 90 2.07 -5.61 5.08
N THR A 91 2.02 -6.77 5.72
CA THR A 91 0.76 -7.47 6.05
C THR A 91 -0.09 -6.75 7.10
N SER A 92 0.51 -5.89 7.93
CA SER A 92 -0.18 -5.09 8.95
C SER A 92 -0.54 -3.68 8.47
N LEU A 93 -0.32 -3.35 7.17
CA LEU A 93 -0.46 -1.99 6.67
C LEU A 93 -1.92 -1.49 6.75
N VAL A 94 -2.10 -0.38 7.45
CA VAL A 94 -3.36 0.34 7.63
C VAL A 94 -3.41 1.61 6.78
N GLY A 95 -2.30 2.32 6.66
CA GLY A 95 -2.18 3.54 5.87
C GLY A 95 -0.98 3.52 4.93
N LEU A 96 -1.20 3.91 3.67
CA LEU A 96 -0.17 4.14 2.66
C LEU A 96 -0.23 5.60 2.21
N TRP A 97 0.86 6.36 2.44
CA TRP A 97 1.06 7.73 1.97
C TRP A 97 2.23 7.75 0.97
N ALA A 98 1.88 7.85 -0.32
CA ALA A 98 2.81 7.77 -1.45
C ALA A 98 2.66 8.97 -2.40
N ARG A 99 2.28 10.14 -1.87
CA ARG A 99 2.14 11.40 -2.60
C ARG A 99 3.44 11.78 -3.31
N ASP A 100 3.31 12.50 -4.45
CA ASP A 100 4.43 13.14 -5.15
C ASP A 100 5.54 12.15 -5.54
N ASN A 101 5.15 10.99 -6.11
CA ASN A 101 6.05 9.98 -6.65
C ASN A 101 5.83 9.81 -8.17
N MET A 102 6.39 8.77 -8.75
CA MET A 102 6.32 8.48 -10.19
C MET A 102 5.65 7.12 -10.46
N LEU A 103 4.72 6.72 -9.59
CA LEU A 103 4.05 5.42 -9.68
C LEU A 103 3.16 5.37 -10.92
N ALA A 104 3.41 4.42 -11.82
CA ALA A 104 2.56 4.17 -12.99
C ALA A 104 1.39 3.22 -12.69
N THR A 105 1.59 2.32 -11.74
CA THR A 105 0.59 1.36 -11.27
C THR A 105 0.69 1.19 -9.75
N LEU A 106 -0.45 0.92 -9.10
CA LEU A 106 -0.48 0.60 -7.68
C LEU A 106 -1.44 -0.57 -7.43
N ASN A 107 -0.92 -1.67 -6.88
CA ASN A 107 -1.71 -2.82 -6.50
C ASN A 107 -1.55 -3.10 -5.00
N VAL A 108 -2.60 -2.79 -4.24
CA VAL A 108 -2.65 -2.99 -2.78
C VAL A 108 -3.68 -4.02 -2.36
N SER A 109 -4.20 -4.82 -3.29
CA SER A 109 -5.28 -5.78 -3.07
C SER A 109 -4.95 -6.89 -2.05
N LYS A 110 -3.67 -7.07 -1.71
CA LYS A 110 -3.21 -8.03 -0.69
C LYS A 110 -3.08 -7.41 0.71
N ASN A 111 -3.07 -6.09 0.83
CA ASN A 111 -2.94 -5.38 2.11
C ASN A 111 -4.31 -5.24 2.77
N SER A 112 -4.88 -6.35 3.24
CA SER A 112 -6.28 -6.46 3.67
C SER A 112 -6.68 -5.56 4.85
N ASN A 113 -5.71 -5.04 5.61
CA ASN A 113 -5.91 -4.14 6.73
C ASN A 113 -5.97 -2.66 6.33
N LEU A 114 -5.73 -2.33 5.04
CA LEU A 114 -5.69 -0.96 4.55
C LEU A 114 -7.03 -0.24 4.76
N LYS A 115 -6.92 0.94 5.35
CA LYS A 115 -7.98 1.94 5.51
C LYS A 115 -7.71 3.20 4.69
N PHE A 116 -6.45 3.53 4.45
CA PHE A 116 -6.05 4.77 3.79
C PHE A 116 -5.09 4.50 2.64
N VAL A 117 -5.45 4.95 1.44
CA VAL A 117 -4.60 4.98 0.25
C VAL A 117 -4.52 6.41 -0.24
N VAL A 118 -3.37 7.06 -0.03
CA VAL A 118 -3.12 8.46 -0.37
C VAL A 118 -1.92 8.52 -1.31
N ALA A 119 -2.20 8.67 -2.61
CA ALA A 119 -1.19 8.68 -3.66
C ALA A 119 -1.48 9.75 -4.74
N PRO A 120 -1.81 11.01 -4.36
CA PRO A 120 -1.98 12.07 -5.34
C PRO A 120 -0.64 12.44 -6.00
N ASN A 121 -0.72 13.13 -7.16
CA ASN A 121 0.45 13.59 -7.91
C ASN A 121 1.39 12.44 -8.26
N ASN A 122 0.87 11.42 -8.92
CA ASN A 122 1.61 10.29 -9.47
C ASN A 122 1.30 10.15 -10.98
N LEU A 123 1.71 9.06 -11.58
CA LEU A 123 1.45 8.73 -12.98
C LEU A 123 0.52 7.51 -13.11
N LEU A 124 -0.34 7.28 -12.11
CA LEU A 124 -1.17 6.07 -12.02
C LEU A 124 -2.15 5.99 -13.18
N THR A 125 -2.02 4.95 -13.99
CA THR A 125 -3.01 4.53 -14.98
C THR A 125 -3.85 3.36 -14.49
N VAL A 126 -3.36 2.62 -13.49
CA VAL A 126 -4.03 1.47 -12.86
C VAL A 126 -3.90 1.56 -11.34
N LEU A 127 -5.04 1.49 -10.66
CA LEU A 127 -5.13 1.31 -9.20
C LEU A 127 -5.97 0.08 -8.90
N ASN A 128 -5.40 -0.89 -8.19
CA ASN A 128 -6.11 -2.08 -7.74
C ASN A 128 -6.31 -2.06 -6.22
N VAL A 129 -7.55 -1.80 -5.81
CA VAL A 129 -8.02 -1.78 -4.43
C VAL A 129 -9.04 -2.89 -4.15
N SER A 130 -9.08 -3.94 -5.00
CA SER A 130 -10.00 -5.07 -4.82
C SER A 130 -9.77 -5.75 -3.48
N ASN A 131 -10.81 -6.36 -2.91
CA ASN A 131 -10.81 -7.06 -1.62
C ASN A 131 -10.58 -6.20 -0.37
N LEU A 132 -10.47 -4.87 -0.49
CA LEU A 132 -10.24 -3.96 0.64
C LEU A 132 -11.56 -3.43 1.19
N SER A 133 -12.34 -4.27 1.87
CA SER A 133 -13.66 -3.89 2.41
C SER A 133 -13.61 -2.90 3.58
N MET A 134 -12.44 -2.75 4.21
CA MET A 134 -12.22 -1.78 5.30
C MET A 134 -11.67 -0.43 4.83
N LEU A 135 -11.49 -0.23 3.50
CA LEU A 135 -10.93 0.99 2.96
C LEU A 135 -11.88 2.15 3.17
N GLU A 136 -11.41 3.15 3.90
CA GLU A 136 -12.17 4.34 4.31
C GLU A 136 -11.84 5.57 3.47
N ARG A 137 -10.60 5.64 2.91
CA ARG A 137 -10.12 6.80 2.14
C ARG A 137 -9.30 6.37 0.93
N ILE A 138 -9.64 6.97 -0.22
CA ILE A 138 -8.83 6.96 -1.45
C ILE A 138 -8.62 8.42 -1.88
N GLU A 139 -7.38 8.88 -1.94
CA GLU A 139 -6.97 10.16 -2.51
C GLU A 139 -5.93 9.89 -3.60
N VAL A 140 -6.33 10.05 -4.85
CA VAL A 140 -5.49 9.78 -6.04
C VAL A 140 -5.71 10.83 -7.12
N GLU A 141 -5.95 12.05 -6.71
CA GLU A 141 -6.05 13.20 -7.62
C GLU A 141 -4.72 13.46 -8.34
N ASN A 142 -4.79 14.10 -9.50
CA ASN A 142 -3.64 14.38 -10.37
C ASN A 142 -2.89 13.11 -10.77
N ASN A 143 -3.61 12.20 -11.41
CA ASN A 143 -3.10 10.94 -11.96
C ASN A 143 -3.64 10.74 -13.40
N GLY A 144 -3.46 9.56 -13.97
CA GLY A 144 -3.92 9.20 -15.31
C GLY A 144 -4.94 8.06 -15.34
N LEU A 145 -5.72 7.88 -14.27
CA LEU A 145 -6.68 6.78 -14.18
C LEU A 145 -7.79 6.93 -15.23
N THR A 146 -7.99 5.88 -16.04
CA THR A 146 -9.09 5.83 -17.02
C THR A 146 -10.30 5.07 -16.50
N GLN A 147 -10.11 4.25 -15.48
CA GLN A 147 -11.15 3.49 -14.80
C GLN A 147 -10.75 3.21 -13.34
N LEU A 148 -11.72 3.05 -12.48
CA LEU A 148 -11.52 2.63 -11.09
C LEU A 148 -12.69 1.74 -10.65
N ASN A 149 -12.38 0.53 -10.18
CA ASN A 149 -13.38 -0.37 -9.62
C ASN A 149 -13.28 -0.33 -8.08
N ILE A 150 -14.31 0.20 -7.46
CA ILE A 150 -14.46 0.30 -6.00
C ILE A 150 -15.63 -0.52 -5.46
N SER A 151 -16.15 -1.47 -6.23
CA SER A 151 -17.32 -2.28 -5.87
C SER A 151 -17.16 -3.05 -4.55
N ALA A 152 -15.93 -3.37 -4.15
CA ALA A 152 -15.62 -4.05 -2.89
C ALA A 152 -15.40 -3.07 -1.70
N ASN A 153 -15.25 -1.76 -1.95
CA ASN A 153 -14.82 -0.78 -0.96
C ASN A 153 -16.01 -0.08 -0.29
N THR A 154 -16.89 -0.86 0.30
CA THR A 154 -18.19 -0.38 0.83
C THR A 154 -18.07 0.48 2.09
N ALA A 155 -16.87 0.57 2.71
CA ALA A 155 -16.61 1.39 3.90
C ALA A 155 -16.11 2.80 3.56
N LEU A 156 -16.00 3.19 2.26
CA LEU A 156 -15.46 4.47 1.84
C LEU A 156 -16.21 5.66 2.44
N GLN A 157 -15.42 6.60 2.97
CA GLN A 157 -15.86 7.87 3.55
C GLN A 157 -15.32 9.06 2.78
N GLN A 158 -14.16 8.91 2.15
CA GLN A 158 -13.50 9.94 1.34
C GLN A 158 -12.99 9.33 0.03
N LEU A 159 -13.34 10.00 -1.07
CA LEU A 159 -12.94 9.59 -2.42
C LEU A 159 -12.57 10.83 -3.23
N SER A 160 -11.28 11.04 -3.46
CA SER A 160 -10.73 12.16 -4.23
C SER A 160 -10.09 11.65 -5.52
N LEU A 161 -10.74 11.97 -6.65
CA LEU A 161 -10.40 11.48 -7.98
C LEU A 161 -10.18 12.62 -8.99
N ALA A 162 -10.17 13.88 -8.55
CA ALA A 162 -10.04 15.03 -9.43
C ALA A 162 -8.78 14.97 -10.29
N ASN A 163 -8.82 15.55 -11.50
CA ASN A 163 -7.70 15.59 -12.44
C ASN A 163 -7.18 14.18 -12.80
N ASN A 164 -8.07 13.34 -13.30
CA ASN A 164 -7.76 12.02 -13.87
C ASN A 164 -8.32 11.94 -15.31
N SER A 165 -8.44 10.74 -15.86
CA SER A 165 -8.97 10.49 -17.20
C SER A 165 -10.16 9.52 -17.16
N LEU A 166 -10.95 9.56 -16.09
CA LEU A 166 -12.09 8.66 -15.89
C LEU A 166 -13.22 9.00 -16.86
N LEU A 167 -13.76 7.98 -17.54
CA LEU A 167 -14.94 8.12 -18.40
C LEU A 167 -16.24 7.88 -17.62
N ALA A 168 -16.19 7.05 -16.58
CA ALA A 168 -17.31 6.77 -15.69
C ALA A 168 -16.80 6.34 -14.32
N ILE A 169 -17.65 6.45 -13.31
CA ILE A 169 -17.43 5.87 -11.98
C ILE A 169 -18.76 5.35 -11.43
N ASP A 170 -18.72 4.19 -10.77
CA ASP A 170 -19.86 3.64 -10.04
C ASP A 170 -19.59 3.74 -8.53
N ILE A 171 -20.36 4.58 -7.85
CA ILE A 171 -20.34 4.76 -6.39
C ILE A 171 -21.62 4.24 -5.73
N SER A 172 -22.48 3.52 -6.46
CA SER A 172 -23.77 3.03 -6.01
C SER A 172 -23.67 1.97 -4.90
N ASN A 173 -22.51 1.31 -4.79
CA ASN A 173 -22.21 0.33 -3.75
C ASN A 173 -21.96 0.95 -2.36
N ILE A 174 -21.75 2.26 -2.28
CA ILE A 174 -21.61 2.98 -1.01
C ILE A 174 -23.00 3.33 -0.51
N LEU A 175 -23.55 2.45 0.32
CA LEU A 175 -24.98 2.46 0.66
C LEU A 175 -25.42 3.58 1.60
N ASN A 176 -24.48 4.23 2.28
CA ASN A 176 -24.78 5.25 3.27
C ASN A 176 -24.27 6.63 2.83
N LEU A 177 -25.18 7.53 2.48
CA LEU A 177 -24.86 8.93 2.10
C LEU A 177 -24.05 9.68 3.16
N ILE A 178 -24.29 9.41 4.43
CA ILE A 178 -23.54 10.02 5.54
C ILE A 178 -22.11 9.46 5.56
N GLN A 179 -21.90 8.27 5.04
CA GLN A 179 -20.61 7.61 5.05
C GLN A 179 -19.65 8.24 4.04
N LEU A 180 -20.06 8.42 2.77
CA LEU A 180 -19.23 9.13 1.79
C LEU A 180 -19.39 10.65 1.98
N ASN A 181 -18.68 11.17 2.96
CA ASN A 181 -18.77 12.57 3.35
C ASN A 181 -17.97 13.53 2.46
N THR A 182 -17.00 12.99 1.69
CA THR A 182 -16.21 13.73 0.71
C THR A 182 -16.11 12.93 -0.58
N PHE A 183 -16.56 13.56 -1.69
CA PHE A 183 -16.36 13.01 -3.02
C PHE A 183 -16.02 14.16 -3.97
N SER A 184 -14.86 14.06 -4.63
CA SER A 184 -14.42 15.02 -5.63
C SER A 184 -13.94 14.30 -6.89
N ILE A 185 -14.43 14.73 -8.06
CA ILE A 185 -14.15 14.06 -9.32
C ILE A 185 -14.00 15.05 -10.50
N GLU A 186 -13.85 16.31 -10.21
CA GLU A 186 -13.72 17.39 -11.22
C GLU A 186 -12.53 17.13 -12.15
N ASN A 187 -12.58 17.71 -13.34
CA ASN A 187 -11.55 17.60 -14.36
C ASN A 187 -11.29 16.13 -14.78
N ASN A 188 -12.38 15.38 -14.99
CA ASN A 188 -12.36 14.09 -15.66
C ASN A 188 -13.27 14.16 -16.90
N PRO A 189 -12.98 13.44 -17.99
CA PRO A 189 -13.83 13.40 -19.16
C PRO A 189 -15.04 12.47 -18.96
N LEU A 190 -15.83 12.71 -17.89
CA LEU A 190 -16.90 11.82 -17.47
C LEU A 190 -18.09 11.87 -18.42
N ASP A 191 -18.58 10.71 -18.80
CA ASP A 191 -19.89 10.54 -19.41
C ASP A 191 -20.98 10.40 -18.33
N CYS A 192 -20.65 9.74 -17.19
CA CYS A 192 -21.64 9.39 -16.19
C CYS A 192 -21.01 9.09 -14.81
N ILE A 193 -21.71 9.49 -13.73
CA ILE A 193 -21.47 9.09 -12.34
C ILE A 193 -22.65 8.23 -11.89
N GLN A 194 -22.43 6.92 -11.76
CA GLN A 194 -23.48 6.02 -11.32
C GLN A 194 -23.66 6.08 -9.82
N VAL A 195 -24.89 6.25 -9.38
CA VAL A 195 -25.31 6.39 -7.99
C VAL A 195 -26.50 5.48 -7.71
N ASN A 196 -26.76 5.15 -6.46
CA ASN A 196 -28.00 4.46 -6.06
C ASN A 196 -29.17 5.44 -5.92
N ALA A 197 -30.39 4.91 -5.73
CA ALA A 197 -31.61 5.72 -5.67
C ALA A 197 -31.63 6.69 -4.46
N GLU A 198 -31.01 6.33 -3.33
CA GLU A 198 -30.94 7.20 -2.17
C GLU A 198 -29.97 8.38 -2.44
N GLN A 199 -28.80 8.08 -3.01
CA GLN A 199 -27.82 9.09 -3.43
C GLN A 199 -28.43 10.02 -4.48
N PHE A 200 -29.11 9.48 -5.50
CA PHE A 200 -29.69 10.26 -6.57
C PHE A 200 -30.72 11.30 -6.06
N ASN A 201 -31.51 10.93 -5.06
CA ASN A 201 -32.51 11.82 -4.48
C ASN A 201 -31.96 12.83 -3.47
N ASN A 202 -30.74 12.60 -2.96
CA ASN A 202 -30.16 13.36 -1.85
C ASN A 202 -28.66 13.58 -2.06
N ILE A 203 -28.25 14.16 -3.22
CA ILE A 203 -26.84 14.44 -3.49
C ILE A 203 -26.26 15.36 -2.41
N PRO A 204 -25.21 14.95 -1.67
CA PRO A 204 -24.58 15.77 -0.65
C PRO A 204 -23.93 17.04 -1.27
N SER A 205 -24.10 18.18 -0.63
CA SER A 205 -23.60 19.47 -1.13
C SER A 205 -22.06 19.55 -1.16
N GLN A 206 -21.37 18.67 -0.43
CA GLN A 206 -19.91 18.59 -0.39
C GLN A 206 -19.33 17.69 -1.50
N TRP A 207 -20.19 17.05 -2.31
CA TRP A 207 -19.74 16.31 -3.49
C TRP A 207 -19.51 17.29 -4.63
N THR A 208 -18.34 17.18 -5.26
CA THR A 208 -17.92 18.08 -6.32
C THR A 208 -17.64 17.32 -7.61
N LYS A 209 -18.12 17.90 -8.74
CA LYS A 209 -17.96 17.41 -10.11
C LYS A 209 -18.01 18.60 -11.07
N ASP A 210 -17.67 18.40 -12.32
CA ASP A 210 -17.85 19.43 -13.34
C ASP A 210 -19.35 19.68 -13.62
N GLU A 211 -19.69 20.87 -14.07
CA GLU A 211 -21.10 21.25 -14.37
C GLU A 211 -21.72 20.36 -15.46
N THR A 212 -20.89 19.89 -16.38
CA THR A 212 -21.29 19.02 -17.50
C THR A 212 -21.60 17.60 -17.10
N ASP A 213 -21.06 17.13 -15.98
CA ASP A 213 -21.22 15.76 -15.54
C ASP A 213 -22.63 15.49 -15.01
N THR A 214 -23.07 14.26 -15.11
CA THR A 214 -24.40 13.86 -14.67
C THR A 214 -24.36 12.68 -13.70
N TYR A 215 -25.23 12.74 -12.68
CA TYR A 215 -25.54 11.57 -11.87
C TYR A 215 -26.64 10.76 -12.53
N ALA A 216 -26.50 9.43 -12.55
CA ALA A 216 -27.51 8.52 -13.08
C ALA A 216 -27.63 7.25 -12.21
N LEU A 217 -28.81 6.62 -12.28
CA LEU A 217 -29.03 5.32 -11.63
C LEU A 217 -28.33 4.17 -12.36
N GLU A 218 -28.16 4.32 -13.67
CA GLU A 218 -27.44 3.38 -14.53
C GLU A 218 -26.63 4.20 -15.56
N CYS A 219 -25.36 3.85 -15.71
CA CYS A 219 -24.49 4.36 -16.78
C CYS A 219 -24.48 3.34 -17.93
N ASN A 220 -24.73 3.79 -19.16
CA ASN A 220 -24.78 2.96 -20.36
C ASN A 220 -23.37 2.72 -20.95
#